data_635169b72ee98b8479edd989325cdb10
#
_entry.id   635169b72ee98b8479edd989325cdb10
#
_cell.length_a   1.000
_cell.length_b   1.000
_cell.length_c   1.000
_cell.angle_alpha   90.00
_cell.angle_beta   90.00
_cell.angle_gamma   90.00
#
_symmetry.space_group_name_H-M   'P 1'
#
loop_
_entity.id
_entity.type
_entity.pdbx_description
1 polymer ?
#
loop_
_entity_poly.entity_id
_entity_poly.type
_entity_poly.pdbx_seq_one_letter_code
_entity_poly.pdbx_strand_id
1 'polypeptide(L)'
;MPFTLVWTASFKRTAKKFLARHRDLADTFSLVLHKLESNPYDSELRLHPLSGRLVGKHAVSLTYSYRIVLRLEISENEIILLDVGSHDEVYR
;
A
#
# COMPACT_ATOMS: atom_id res chain seq x y z
N MET A 1 -3.20 -14.88 11.39
CA MET A 1 -3.88 -15.22 10.12
C MET A 1 -3.39 -14.32 9.02
N PRO A 2 -2.99 -14.86 7.87
CA PRO A 2 -2.60 -14.02 6.76
C PRO A 2 -3.80 -13.24 6.20
N PHE A 3 -3.50 -12.11 5.61
CA PHE A 3 -4.51 -11.28 4.94
C PHE A 3 -4.49 -11.56 3.45
N THR A 4 -5.64 -11.34 2.81
CA THR A 4 -5.75 -11.41 1.35
C THR A 4 -5.61 -10.00 0.79
N LEU A 5 -4.73 -9.84 -0.20
CA LEU A 5 -4.59 -8.56 -0.88
C LEU A 5 -5.63 -8.46 -2.01
N VAL A 6 -6.40 -7.39 -2.01
CA VAL A 6 -7.38 -7.12 -3.06
C VAL A 6 -6.84 -5.96 -3.89
N TRP A 7 -6.57 -6.20 -5.16
CA TRP A 7 -6.04 -5.21 -6.09
C TRP A 7 -7.20 -4.51 -6.77
N THR A 8 -7.42 -3.25 -6.43
CA THR A 8 -8.43 -2.45 -7.14
C THR A 8 -7.93 -2.09 -8.54
N ALA A 9 -8.84 -1.72 -9.42
CA ALA A 9 -8.46 -1.26 -10.77
C ALA A 9 -7.54 -0.05 -10.67
N SER A 10 -7.82 0.85 -9.73
CA SER A 10 -6.99 2.02 -9.48
C SER A 10 -5.55 1.63 -9.10
N PHE A 11 -5.42 0.67 -8.19
CA PHE A 11 -4.10 0.22 -7.75
C PHE A 11 -3.34 -0.47 -8.89
N LYS A 12 -4.01 -1.30 -9.67
CA LYS A 12 -3.38 -1.96 -10.82
C LYS A 12 -2.77 -0.91 -11.77
N ARG A 13 -3.51 0.16 -12.01
CA ARG A 13 -3.07 1.24 -12.89
C ARG A 13 -1.88 2.00 -12.31
N THR A 14 -1.98 2.42 -11.05
CA THR A 14 -0.91 3.21 -10.43
C THR A 14 0.33 2.36 -10.19
N ALA A 15 0.17 1.08 -9.84
CA ALA A 15 1.31 0.17 -9.64
C ALA A 15 2.06 -0.05 -10.95
N LYS A 16 1.34 -0.21 -12.06
CA LYS A 16 1.96 -0.40 -13.36
C LYS A 16 2.81 0.82 -13.74
N LYS A 17 2.25 2.03 -13.56
CA LYS A 17 2.98 3.27 -13.83
C LYS A 17 4.18 3.42 -12.91
N PHE A 18 3.99 3.13 -11.63
CA PHE A 18 5.05 3.24 -10.64
C PHE A 18 6.23 2.33 -11.00
N LEU A 19 5.95 1.07 -11.27
CA LEU A 19 7.00 0.09 -11.58
C LEU A 19 7.69 0.37 -12.90
N ALA A 20 6.98 0.97 -13.86
CA ALA A 20 7.59 1.38 -15.13
C ALA A 20 8.62 2.47 -14.92
N ARG A 21 8.38 3.37 -13.95
CA ARG A 21 9.29 4.48 -13.62
C ARG A 21 10.38 4.08 -12.63
N HIS A 22 10.13 3.04 -11.83
CA HIS A 22 11.01 2.65 -10.72
C HIS A 22 11.29 1.15 -10.78
N ARG A 23 11.93 0.71 -11.86
CA ARG A 23 12.24 -0.71 -12.07
C ARG A 23 13.13 -1.27 -10.99
N ASP A 24 14.00 -0.44 -10.43
CA ASP A 24 14.88 -0.79 -9.33
C ASP A 24 14.13 -1.10 -8.04
N LEU A 25 12.86 -0.72 -7.94
CA LEU A 25 12.04 -0.95 -6.76
C LEU A 25 11.09 -2.14 -6.88
N ALA A 26 11.17 -2.91 -7.97
CA ALA A 26 10.26 -4.03 -8.17
C ALA A 26 10.36 -5.07 -7.06
N ASP A 27 11.58 -5.41 -6.63
CA ASP A 27 11.79 -6.38 -5.55
C ASP A 27 11.28 -5.83 -4.22
N THR A 28 11.55 -4.57 -3.94
CA THR A 28 11.06 -3.92 -2.72
C THR A 28 9.55 -3.89 -2.69
N PHE A 29 8.92 -3.57 -3.82
CA PHE A 29 7.47 -3.55 -3.95
C PHE A 29 6.88 -4.92 -3.62
N SER A 30 7.45 -5.97 -4.22
CA SER A 30 7.01 -7.34 -3.98
C SER A 30 7.17 -7.74 -2.52
N LEU A 31 8.31 -7.38 -1.92
CA LEU A 31 8.59 -7.68 -0.52
C LEU A 31 7.58 -7.01 0.42
N VAL A 32 7.24 -5.76 0.16
CA VAL A 32 6.29 -5.02 1.00
C VAL A 32 4.90 -5.67 0.89
N LEU A 33 4.49 -6.08 -0.31
CA LEU A 33 3.20 -6.78 -0.47
C LEU A 33 3.18 -8.09 0.30
N HIS A 34 4.27 -8.85 0.29
CA HIS A 34 4.37 -10.09 1.08
C HIS A 34 4.28 -9.81 2.57
N LYS A 35 4.94 -8.75 3.04
CA LYS A 35 4.85 -8.36 4.45
C LYS A 35 3.43 -7.99 4.84
N LEU A 36 2.73 -7.26 3.97
CA LEU A 36 1.33 -6.91 4.21
C LEU A 36 0.47 -8.15 4.37
N GLU A 37 0.65 -9.15 3.52
CA GLU A 37 -0.11 -10.39 3.61
C GLU A 37 0.14 -11.10 4.94
N SER A 38 1.40 -11.13 5.38
CA SER A 38 1.77 -11.82 6.62
C SER A 38 1.28 -11.07 7.85
N ASN A 39 1.53 -9.76 7.90
CA ASN A 39 1.18 -8.94 9.06
C ASN A 39 1.25 -7.46 8.71
N PRO A 40 0.11 -6.81 8.44
CA PRO A 40 0.12 -5.37 8.11
C PRO A 40 0.60 -4.50 9.26
N TYR A 41 0.67 -5.03 10.47
CA TYR A 41 1.10 -4.29 11.66
C TYR A 41 2.61 -4.42 11.91
N ASP A 42 3.35 -5.07 11.02
CA ASP A 42 4.81 -5.15 11.10
C ASP A 42 5.38 -3.73 11.19
N SER A 43 6.24 -3.49 12.19
CA SER A 43 6.76 -2.14 12.46
C SER A 43 7.52 -1.53 11.28
N GLU A 44 8.13 -2.36 10.44
CA GLU A 44 8.86 -1.88 9.26
C GLU A 44 7.94 -1.23 8.22
N LEU A 45 6.68 -1.62 8.20
CA LEU A 45 5.70 -1.07 7.26
C LEU A 45 5.21 0.32 7.65
N ARG A 46 5.32 0.68 8.92
CA ARG A 46 4.87 1.98 9.45
C ARG A 46 3.41 2.27 9.11
N LEU A 47 2.56 1.28 9.29
CA LEU A 47 1.13 1.43 9.05
C LEU A 47 0.58 2.56 9.91
N HIS A 48 -0.16 3.50 9.29
CA HIS A 48 -0.78 4.58 10.03
C HIS A 48 -2.08 5.02 9.36
N PRO A 49 -3.05 5.49 10.16
CA PRO A 49 -4.30 5.97 9.60
C PRO A 49 -4.12 7.33 8.95
N LEU A 50 -4.95 7.61 7.96
CA LEU A 50 -4.94 8.88 7.26
C LEU A 50 -6.12 9.73 7.73
N SER A 51 -6.03 11.04 7.48
CA SER A 51 -7.04 12.00 7.93
C SER A 51 -7.56 12.81 6.75
N GLY A 52 -8.48 13.75 7.03
CA GLY A 52 -9.04 14.61 6.00
C GLY A 52 -9.85 13.83 4.99
N ARG A 53 -9.60 14.06 3.71
CA ARG A 53 -10.31 13.37 2.63
C ARG A 53 -10.04 11.88 2.59
N LEU A 54 -8.97 11.44 3.23
CA LEU A 54 -8.54 10.05 3.21
C LEU A 54 -8.88 9.32 4.50
N VAL A 55 -9.74 9.90 5.34
CA VAL A 55 -10.16 9.27 6.58
C VAL A 55 -10.76 7.89 6.30
N GLY A 56 -10.42 6.91 7.13
CA GLY A 56 -10.84 5.53 6.92
C GLY A 56 -9.84 4.69 6.13
N LYS A 57 -8.82 5.34 5.58
CA LYS A 57 -7.75 4.67 4.85
C LYS A 57 -6.48 4.68 5.68
N HIS A 58 -5.53 3.85 5.28
CA HIS A 58 -4.21 3.75 5.91
C HIS A 58 -3.14 3.84 4.85
N ALA A 59 -1.92 4.10 5.28
CA ALA A 59 -0.76 4.05 4.40
C ALA A 59 0.35 3.23 5.05
N VAL A 60 1.15 2.59 4.20
CA VAL A 60 2.39 1.95 4.62
C VAL A 60 3.54 2.52 3.80
N SER A 61 4.74 2.46 4.35
CA SER A 61 5.94 2.88 3.65
C SER A 61 6.37 1.81 2.66
N LEU A 62 6.58 2.20 1.42
CA LEU A 62 7.24 1.34 0.44
C LEU A 62 8.75 1.56 0.53
N THR A 63 9.14 2.83 0.45
CA THR A 63 10.49 3.30 0.78
C THR A 63 10.31 4.62 1.54
N TYR A 64 11.41 5.28 1.84
CA TYR A 64 11.34 6.61 2.47
C TYR A 64 10.48 7.59 1.65
N SER A 65 10.58 7.52 0.31
CA SER A 65 9.93 8.47 -0.58
C SER A 65 8.55 8.05 -1.08
N TYR A 66 8.18 6.77 -0.95
CA TYR A 66 6.98 6.25 -1.58
C TYR A 66 6.09 5.52 -0.59
N ARG A 67 4.78 5.58 -0.85
CA ARG A 67 3.74 5.03 0.03
C ARG A 67 2.76 4.18 -0.75
N ILE A 68 2.19 3.19 -0.08
CA ILE A 68 1.03 2.45 -0.57
C ILE A 68 -0.15 2.83 0.31
N VAL A 69 -1.24 3.27 -0.31
CA VAL A 69 -2.49 3.59 0.38
C VAL A 69 -3.42 2.39 0.27
N LEU A 70 -4.04 2.03 1.38
CA LEU A 70 -4.86 0.83 1.46
C LEU A 70 -6.01 1.05 2.44
N ARG A 71 -6.95 0.11 2.44
CA ARG A 71 -8.01 0.05 3.43
C ARG A 71 -8.00 -1.33 4.06
N LEU A 72 -8.13 -1.37 5.38
CA LEU A 72 -8.17 -2.63 6.13
C LEU A 72 -9.62 -3.06 6.29
N GLU A 73 -9.92 -4.27 5.85
CA GLU A 73 -11.21 -4.92 6.09
C GLU A 73 -10.97 -6.06 7.06
N ILE A 74 -10.97 -5.73 8.35
CA ILE A 74 -10.54 -6.66 9.40
C ILE A 74 -11.46 -7.88 9.46
N SER A 75 -12.77 -7.66 9.35
CA SER A 75 -13.74 -8.76 9.44
C SER A 75 -13.55 -9.80 8.34
N GLU A 76 -13.00 -9.39 7.19
CA GLU A 76 -12.79 -10.27 6.05
C GLU A 76 -11.33 -10.70 5.91
N ASN A 77 -10.44 -10.23 6.77
CA ASN A 77 -9.00 -10.43 6.65
C ASN A 77 -8.49 -9.98 5.28
N GLU A 78 -8.96 -8.83 4.82
CA GLU A 78 -8.58 -8.29 3.51
C GLU A 78 -7.88 -6.96 3.64
N ILE A 79 -6.93 -6.74 2.75
CA ILE A 79 -6.26 -5.46 2.57
C ILE A 79 -6.58 -4.99 1.16
N ILE A 80 -7.35 -3.90 1.07
CA ILE A 80 -7.78 -3.36 -0.21
C ILE A 80 -6.73 -2.35 -0.65
N LEU A 81 -5.98 -2.68 -1.70
CA LEU A 81 -4.90 -1.82 -2.21
C LEU A 81 -5.51 -0.75 -3.11
N LEU A 82 -5.22 0.53 -2.82
CA LEU A 82 -5.87 1.66 -3.46
C LEU A 82 -4.95 2.48 -4.35
N ASP A 83 -3.72 2.76 -3.90
CA ASP A 83 -2.84 3.66 -4.63
C ASP A 83 -1.39 3.43 -4.24
N VAL A 84 -0.45 3.81 -5.10
CA VAL A 84 0.98 3.80 -4.81
C VAL A 84 1.63 4.98 -5.52
N GLY A 85 2.55 5.64 -4.82
CA GLY A 85 3.26 6.80 -5.39
C GLY A 85 3.99 7.56 -4.30
N SER A 86 4.45 8.75 -4.65
CA SER A 86 5.09 9.64 -3.68
C SER A 86 4.04 10.18 -2.71
N HIS A 87 4.51 10.76 -1.60
CA HIS A 87 3.64 11.38 -0.61
C HIS A 87 2.66 12.36 -1.27
N ASP A 88 3.17 13.23 -2.13
CA ASP A 88 2.31 14.24 -2.77
C ASP A 88 1.32 13.62 -3.74
N GLU A 89 1.73 12.58 -4.46
CA GLU A 89 0.84 11.91 -5.41
C GLU A 89 -0.34 11.21 -4.74
N VAL A 90 -0.09 10.50 -3.64
CA VAL A 90 -1.13 9.69 -3.00
C VAL A 90 -2.02 10.49 -2.06
N TYR A 91 -1.55 11.64 -1.57
CA TYR A 91 -2.29 12.46 -0.59
C TYR A 91 -2.96 13.69 -1.19
N ARG A 92 -3.03 13.79 -2.48
CA ARG A 92 -3.73 14.91 -3.14
C ARG A 92 -5.18 14.97 -2.81
#